data_a77c934456e15396e41e96de63ae16ed
#
_entry.id   a77c934456e15396e41e96de63ae16ed
#
_cell.length_a   1.000
_cell.length_b   1.000
_cell.length_c   1.000
_cell.angle_alpha   90.00
_cell.angle_beta   90.00
_cell.angle_gamma   90.00
#
_symmetry.space_group_name_H-M   'P 1'
#
loop_
_entity.id
_entity.type
_entity.pdbx_description
1 polymer ?
#
loop_
_entity_poly.entity_id
_entity_poly.type
_entity_poly.pdbx_seq_one_letter_code
_entity_poly.pdbx_strand_id
1 'polypeptide(L)'
;MVPHTMKNIGKIAAIFVLSFLIFLAIIGGYLAGSMLEVAKEAPKMNPDLLLSGLKENSQIVDAKGNLIQQIETTEYRKVVPYDQIPKNLINAFISAEDKRFASHDGVDLYGIAATVRDFFRSGDLRGASTITMQLARNVFLNNDVNW
;
A
#
# COMPACT_ATOMS: atom_id res chain seq x y z
N MET A 1 -16.83 53.75 -11.85
CA MET A 1 -17.38 53.60 -10.47
C MET A 1 -17.94 52.19 -10.37
N VAL A 2 -17.29 51.26 -9.66
CA VAL A 2 -17.74 49.84 -9.54
C VAL A 2 -18.91 49.86 -8.54
N PRO A 3 -20.08 49.29 -8.88
CA PRO A 3 -21.26 49.35 -8.03
C PRO A 3 -21.02 48.61 -6.71
N HIS A 4 -21.50 49.18 -5.61
CA HIS A 4 -21.32 48.65 -4.23
C HIS A 4 -21.72 47.18 -4.06
N THR A 5 -22.67 46.70 -4.87
CA THR A 5 -23.12 45.30 -4.94
C THR A 5 -22.04 44.33 -5.39
N MET A 6 -21.23 44.69 -6.38
CA MET A 6 -20.13 43.83 -6.89
C MET A 6 -18.99 43.67 -5.84
N LYS A 7 -18.71 44.69 -5.03
CA LYS A 7 -17.74 44.60 -3.94
C LYS A 7 -18.18 43.63 -2.84
N ASN A 8 -19.48 43.52 -2.59
CA ASN A 8 -20.02 42.63 -1.57
C ASN A 8 -20.06 41.17 -2.06
N ILE A 9 -20.32 40.93 -3.34
CA ILE A 9 -20.27 39.58 -3.94
C ILE A 9 -18.85 39.02 -3.84
N GLY A 10 -17.82 39.81 -4.13
CA GLY A 10 -16.42 39.39 -3.99
C GLY A 10 -16.03 39.03 -2.54
N LYS A 11 -16.50 39.78 -1.57
CA LYS A 11 -16.27 39.49 -0.14
C LYS A 11 -16.99 38.18 0.30
N ILE A 12 -18.22 38.00 -0.13
CA ILE A 12 -18.98 36.79 0.16
C ILE A 12 -18.27 35.54 -0.45
N ALA A 13 -17.90 35.63 -1.72
CA ALA A 13 -17.14 34.56 -2.39
C ALA A 13 -15.82 34.25 -1.67
N ALA A 14 -15.07 35.27 -1.26
CA ALA A 14 -13.84 35.10 -0.48
C ALA A 14 -14.08 34.40 0.86
N ILE A 15 -15.15 34.75 1.57
CA ILE A 15 -15.53 34.07 2.83
C ILE A 15 -15.87 32.61 2.59
N PHE A 16 -16.61 32.28 1.54
CA PHE A 16 -16.93 30.89 1.21
C PHE A 16 -15.65 30.09 0.86
N VAL A 17 -14.76 30.65 0.05
CA VAL A 17 -13.47 30.00 -0.26
C VAL A 17 -12.63 29.80 1.00
N LEU A 18 -12.54 30.82 1.85
CA LEU A 18 -11.76 30.72 3.09
C LEU A 18 -12.36 29.66 4.04
N SER A 19 -13.67 29.66 4.24
CA SER A 19 -14.33 28.66 5.07
C SER A 19 -14.17 27.24 4.52
N PHE A 20 -14.20 27.05 3.21
CA PHE A 20 -13.93 25.78 2.55
C PHE A 20 -12.47 25.32 2.76
N LEU A 21 -11.51 26.22 2.64
CA LEU A 21 -10.09 25.90 2.89
C LEU A 21 -9.84 25.54 4.36
N ILE A 22 -10.47 26.25 5.31
CA ILE A 22 -10.42 25.91 6.74
C ILE A 22 -11.02 24.53 7.00
N PHE A 23 -12.16 24.23 6.40
CA PHE A 23 -12.81 22.92 6.50
C PHE A 23 -11.91 21.81 5.98
N LEU A 24 -11.27 21.99 4.82
CA LEU A 24 -10.30 21.03 4.28
C LEU A 24 -9.06 20.87 5.19
N ALA A 25 -8.58 21.97 5.78
CA ALA A 25 -7.46 21.92 6.72
C ALA A 25 -7.80 21.15 8.01
N ILE A 26 -9.02 21.31 8.52
CA ILE A 26 -9.50 20.55 9.69
C ILE A 26 -9.61 19.06 9.38
N ILE A 27 -10.22 18.71 8.24
CA ILE A 27 -10.31 17.29 7.82
C ILE A 27 -8.92 16.71 7.58
N GLY A 28 -8.06 17.43 6.86
CA GLY A 28 -6.68 16.99 6.60
C GLY A 28 -5.90 16.80 7.90
N GLY A 29 -6.02 17.72 8.85
CA GLY A 29 -5.39 17.62 10.16
C GLY A 29 -5.90 16.43 10.98
N TYR A 30 -7.21 16.17 10.97
CA TYR A 30 -7.80 15.00 11.63
C TYR A 30 -7.30 13.69 11.03
N LEU A 31 -7.33 13.58 9.69
CA LEU A 31 -6.83 12.39 8.99
C LEU A 31 -5.34 12.16 9.22
N ALA A 32 -4.53 13.22 9.18
CA ALA A 32 -3.09 13.14 9.47
C ALA A 32 -2.84 12.69 10.92
N GLY A 33 -3.60 13.24 11.87
CA GLY A 33 -3.52 12.85 13.28
C GLY A 33 -3.86 11.37 13.50
N SER A 34 -4.95 10.89 12.92
CA SER A 34 -5.34 9.47 13.02
C SER A 34 -4.33 8.54 12.36
N MET A 35 -3.76 8.92 11.21
CA MET A 35 -2.70 8.15 10.58
C MET A 35 -1.42 8.08 11.43
N LEU A 36 -1.04 9.17 12.11
CA LEU A 36 0.10 9.18 13.00
C LEU A 36 -0.12 8.30 14.24
N GLU A 37 -1.33 8.24 14.75
CA GLU A 37 -1.69 7.37 15.87
C GLU A 37 -1.57 5.89 15.47
N VAL A 38 -2.17 5.50 14.36
CA VAL A 38 -2.04 4.15 13.78
C VAL A 38 -0.56 3.80 13.50
N ALA A 39 0.22 4.75 12.97
CA ALA A 39 1.64 4.52 12.71
C ALA A 39 2.47 4.29 13.98
N LYS A 40 2.10 4.90 15.12
CA LYS A 40 2.78 4.67 16.41
C LYS A 40 2.48 3.28 16.99
N GLU A 41 1.28 2.79 16.77
CA GLU A 41 0.83 1.47 17.22
C GLU A 41 1.20 0.34 16.26
N ALA A 42 1.68 0.68 15.05
CA ALA A 42 2.07 -0.29 14.04
C ALA A 42 3.14 -1.26 14.60
N PRO A 43 2.94 -2.57 14.49
CA PRO A 43 3.90 -3.54 14.94
C PRO A 43 5.23 -3.35 14.19
N LYS A 44 6.35 -3.39 14.92
CA LYS A 44 7.67 -3.37 14.27
C LYS A 44 7.79 -4.59 13.38
N MET A 45 8.15 -4.36 12.13
CA MET A 45 8.35 -5.43 11.16
C MET A 45 9.51 -6.32 11.63
N ASN A 46 9.19 -7.53 12.10
CA ASN A 46 10.19 -8.53 12.45
C ASN A 46 10.39 -9.45 11.25
N PRO A 47 11.61 -9.58 10.70
CA PRO A 47 11.89 -10.51 9.60
C PRO A 47 11.46 -11.94 9.88
N ASP A 48 11.55 -12.40 11.13
CA ASP A 48 11.14 -13.75 11.53
C ASP A 48 9.62 -13.98 11.37
N LEU A 49 8.81 -12.94 11.63
CA LEU A 49 7.36 -12.99 11.36
C LEU A 49 7.05 -13.09 9.87
N LEU A 50 7.84 -12.41 9.02
CA LEU A 50 7.71 -12.53 7.57
C LEU A 50 8.01 -13.94 7.10
N LEU A 51 9.08 -14.54 7.60
CA LEU A 51 9.49 -15.90 7.24
C LEU A 51 8.50 -16.94 7.78
N SER A 52 7.97 -16.79 8.99
CA SER A 52 6.98 -17.71 9.57
C SER A 52 5.62 -17.68 8.85
N GLY A 53 5.29 -16.58 8.18
CA GLY A 53 4.10 -16.45 7.32
C GLY A 53 4.25 -17.15 5.96
N LEU A 54 5.48 -17.48 5.55
CA LEU A 54 5.75 -18.22 4.33
C LEU A 54 5.53 -19.71 4.60
N LYS A 55 4.32 -20.19 4.36
CA LYS A 55 3.99 -21.62 4.49
C LYS A 55 4.70 -22.39 3.38
N GLU A 56 5.67 -23.22 3.74
CA GLU A 56 6.20 -24.25 2.86
C GLU A 56 5.34 -25.52 2.91
N ASN A 57 5.43 -26.34 1.87
CA ASN A 57 4.78 -27.62 1.86
C ASN A 57 5.38 -28.53 2.94
N SER A 58 4.54 -29.24 3.69
CA SER A 58 4.99 -30.20 4.68
C SER A 58 5.73 -31.37 4.01
N GLN A 59 6.81 -31.81 4.64
CA GLN A 59 7.65 -32.91 4.14
C GLN A 59 7.70 -34.02 5.17
N ILE A 60 7.65 -35.26 4.70
CA ILE A 60 7.92 -36.46 5.50
C ILE A 60 9.38 -36.83 5.27
N VAL A 61 10.15 -36.89 6.33
CA VAL A 61 11.57 -37.25 6.30
C VAL A 61 11.81 -38.50 7.14
N ASP A 62 12.84 -39.26 6.78
CA ASP A 62 13.31 -40.40 7.59
C ASP A 62 14.04 -39.92 8.86
N ALA A 63 14.44 -40.88 9.72
CA ALA A 63 15.20 -40.58 10.95
C ALA A 63 16.59 -39.95 10.69
N LYS A 64 17.08 -39.96 9.45
CA LYS A 64 18.34 -39.34 9.01
C LYS A 64 18.12 -37.99 8.33
N GLY A 65 16.87 -37.53 8.20
CA GLY A 65 16.53 -36.27 7.53
C GLY A 65 16.38 -36.37 6.00
N ASN A 66 16.41 -37.56 5.42
CA ASN A 66 16.21 -37.72 3.97
C ASN A 66 14.72 -37.60 3.65
N LEU A 67 14.39 -36.90 2.58
CA LEU A 67 13.02 -36.72 2.10
C LEU A 67 12.43 -38.06 1.67
N ILE A 68 11.35 -38.49 2.32
CA ILE A 68 10.58 -39.66 1.92
C ILE A 68 9.47 -39.23 0.95
N GLN A 69 8.71 -38.21 1.33
CA GLN A 69 7.56 -37.75 0.56
C GLN A 69 7.28 -36.28 0.86
N GLN A 70 6.90 -35.52 -0.15
CA GLN A 70 6.35 -34.19 0.00
C GLN A 70 4.82 -34.30 0.03
N ILE A 71 4.18 -33.69 1.03
CA ILE A 71 2.72 -33.68 1.11
C ILE A 71 2.21 -32.74 0.02
N GLU A 72 1.49 -33.29 -0.95
CA GLU A 72 0.85 -32.50 -2.01
C GLU A 72 -0.26 -31.65 -1.41
N THR A 73 -0.17 -30.36 -1.63
CA THR A 73 -1.21 -29.37 -1.35
C THR A 73 -1.66 -28.75 -2.68
N THR A 74 -2.76 -28.03 -2.67
CA THR A 74 -3.26 -27.30 -3.86
C THR A 74 -2.26 -26.29 -4.41
N GLU A 75 -1.26 -25.90 -3.61
CA GLU A 75 -0.22 -24.94 -3.98
C GLU A 75 1.15 -25.50 -3.63
N TYR A 76 2.03 -25.57 -4.63
CA TYR A 76 3.43 -25.94 -4.43
C TYR A 76 4.25 -24.68 -4.12
N ARG A 77 4.72 -24.55 -2.89
CA ARG A 77 5.53 -23.42 -2.43
C ARG A 77 6.91 -23.85 -2.00
N LYS A 78 7.92 -23.18 -2.54
CA LYS A 78 9.32 -23.32 -2.16
C LYS A 78 9.90 -21.94 -1.88
N VAL A 79 10.42 -21.73 -0.69
CA VAL A 79 11.15 -20.50 -0.36
C VAL A 79 12.52 -20.55 -1.01
N VAL A 80 12.83 -19.51 -1.77
CA VAL A 80 14.12 -19.35 -2.44
C VAL A 80 14.83 -18.15 -1.82
N PRO A 81 16.09 -18.29 -1.37
CA PRO A 81 16.89 -17.17 -0.88
C PRO A 81 17.00 -16.05 -1.93
N TYR A 82 17.01 -14.80 -1.48
CA TYR A 82 16.99 -13.63 -2.36
C TYR A 82 18.17 -13.58 -3.33
N ASP A 83 19.35 -14.00 -2.90
CA ASP A 83 20.58 -14.07 -3.71
C ASP A 83 20.53 -15.12 -4.83
N GLN A 84 19.61 -16.09 -4.73
CA GLN A 84 19.35 -17.09 -5.76
C GLN A 84 18.29 -16.67 -6.77
N ILE A 85 17.61 -15.55 -6.54
CA ILE A 85 16.59 -15.04 -7.47
C ILE A 85 17.28 -14.27 -8.60
N PRO A 86 17.05 -14.63 -9.88
CA PRO A 86 17.63 -13.90 -11.00
C PRO A 86 17.21 -12.42 -10.99
N LYS A 87 18.15 -11.50 -11.20
CA LYS A 87 17.90 -10.06 -11.22
C LYS A 87 16.79 -9.65 -12.19
N ASN A 88 16.71 -10.32 -13.33
CA ASN A 88 15.66 -10.04 -14.32
C ASN A 88 14.27 -10.36 -13.79
N LEU A 89 14.12 -11.40 -12.96
CA LEU A 89 12.85 -11.75 -12.32
C LEU A 89 12.46 -10.71 -11.28
N ILE A 90 13.42 -10.27 -10.45
CA ILE A 90 13.21 -9.20 -9.46
C ILE A 90 12.78 -7.92 -10.18
N ASN A 91 13.47 -7.52 -11.24
CA ASN A 91 13.15 -6.31 -12.00
C ASN A 91 11.79 -6.42 -12.70
N ALA A 92 11.44 -7.58 -13.23
CA ALA A 92 10.14 -7.81 -13.85
C ALA A 92 9.00 -7.67 -12.82
N PHE A 93 9.17 -8.26 -11.62
CA PHE A 93 8.21 -8.16 -10.53
C PHE A 93 8.02 -6.70 -10.06
N ILE A 94 9.13 -5.98 -9.79
CA ILE A 94 9.09 -4.57 -9.42
C ILE A 94 8.43 -3.72 -10.52
N SER A 95 8.76 -3.98 -11.79
CA SER A 95 8.19 -3.22 -12.90
C SER A 95 6.69 -3.45 -13.09
N ALA A 96 6.19 -4.63 -12.75
CA ALA A 96 4.79 -4.98 -12.85
C ALA A 96 3.95 -4.40 -11.70
N GLU A 97 4.46 -4.59 -10.47
CA GLU A 97 3.70 -4.29 -9.25
C GLU A 97 3.95 -2.86 -8.73
N ASP A 98 5.19 -2.38 -8.79
CA ASP A 98 5.59 -1.14 -8.14
C ASP A 98 6.81 -0.50 -8.81
N LYS A 99 6.60 0.14 -9.94
CA LYS A 99 7.68 0.74 -10.77
C LYS A 99 8.61 1.70 -10.03
N ARG A 100 8.15 2.27 -8.92
CA ARG A 100 8.89 3.25 -8.14
C ARG A 100 9.29 2.72 -6.76
N PHE A 101 9.31 1.42 -6.57
CA PHE A 101 9.63 0.77 -5.31
C PHE A 101 10.87 1.35 -4.61
N ALA A 102 11.92 1.67 -5.37
CA ALA A 102 13.15 2.25 -4.83
C ALA A 102 13.07 3.75 -4.50
N SER A 103 11.94 4.42 -4.78
CA SER A 103 11.78 5.88 -4.62
C SER A 103 10.80 6.30 -3.52
N HIS A 104 10.28 5.35 -2.74
CA HIS A 104 9.38 5.61 -1.63
C HIS A 104 9.61 4.61 -0.48
N ASP A 105 9.17 4.97 0.72
CA ASP A 105 9.34 4.18 1.95
C ASP A 105 8.07 3.36 2.29
N GLY A 106 7.47 2.72 1.29
CA GLY A 106 6.30 1.84 1.45
C GLY A 106 4.99 2.40 0.90
N VAL A 107 4.83 3.72 0.82
CA VAL A 107 3.65 4.39 0.24
C VAL A 107 4.07 5.28 -0.91
N ASP A 108 3.56 5.02 -2.11
CA ASP A 108 3.81 5.83 -3.29
C ASP A 108 2.78 6.94 -3.45
N LEU A 109 3.02 8.09 -2.81
CA LEU A 109 2.13 9.26 -2.88
C LEU A 109 1.96 9.79 -4.32
N TYR A 110 3.02 9.72 -5.13
CA TYR A 110 2.94 10.11 -6.54
C TYR A 110 2.06 9.14 -7.34
N GLY A 111 2.15 7.84 -7.07
CA GLY A 111 1.28 6.83 -7.68
C GLY A 111 -0.18 7.02 -7.32
N ILE A 112 -0.46 7.31 -6.05
CA ILE A 112 -1.81 7.65 -5.59
C ILE A 112 -2.34 8.89 -6.32
N ALA A 113 -1.56 9.97 -6.37
CA ALA A 113 -1.96 11.20 -7.07
C ALA A 113 -2.18 10.96 -8.58
N ALA A 114 -1.34 10.15 -9.22
CA ALA A 114 -1.50 9.77 -10.61
C ALA A 114 -2.79 8.96 -10.85
N THR A 115 -3.08 7.99 -9.98
CA THR A 115 -4.31 7.19 -10.04
C THR A 115 -5.56 8.05 -9.88
N VAL A 116 -5.56 8.98 -8.93
CA VAL A 116 -6.66 9.93 -8.74
C VAL A 116 -6.85 10.80 -10.00
N ARG A 117 -5.77 11.36 -10.55
CA ARG A 117 -5.81 12.14 -11.79
C ARG A 117 -6.39 11.32 -12.94
N ASP A 118 -5.93 10.08 -13.13
CA ASP A 118 -6.34 9.22 -14.23
C ASP A 118 -7.80 8.80 -14.08
N PHE A 119 -8.27 8.58 -12.86
CA PHE A 119 -9.70 8.36 -12.57
C PHE A 119 -10.58 9.54 -13.05
N PHE A 120 -10.20 10.77 -12.71
CA PHE A 120 -10.95 11.94 -13.14
C PHE A 120 -10.85 12.19 -14.66
N ARG A 121 -9.83 11.68 -15.35
CA ARG A 121 -9.61 11.90 -16.77
C ARG A 121 -10.24 10.82 -17.65
N SER A 122 -10.19 9.57 -17.25
CA SER A 122 -10.59 8.41 -18.07
C SER A 122 -11.60 7.47 -17.41
N GLY A 123 -11.88 7.66 -16.11
CA GLY A 123 -12.70 6.74 -15.31
C GLY A 123 -11.96 5.46 -14.89
N ASP A 124 -10.68 5.31 -15.25
CA ASP A 124 -9.89 4.12 -14.93
C ASP A 124 -9.33 4.18 -13.51
N LEU A 125 -9.72 3.24 -12.68
CA LEU A 125 -9.12 3.00 -11.37
C LEU A 125 -7.96 2.00 -11.52
N ARG A 126 -6.74 2.52 -11.63
CA ARG A 126 -5.53 1.67 -11.52
C ARG A 126 -5.22 1.43 -10.06
N GLY A 127 -4.72 0.25 -9.72
CA GLY A 127 -4.21 -0.02 -8.39
C GLY A 127 -3.03 0.91 -8.05
N ALA A 128 -3.08 1.54 -6.87
CA ALA A 128 -2.00 2.36 -6.33
C ALA A 128 -1.28 1.65 -5.17
N SER A 129 -1.52 0.34 -4.99
CA SER A 129 -0.88 -0.45 -3.93
C SER A 129 0.58 -0.73 -4.27
N THR A 130 1.45 -0.54 -3.29
CA THR A 130 2.88 -0.85 -3.38
C THR A 130 3.16 -2.29 -2.97
N ILE A 131 4.34 -2.82 -3.33
CA ILE A 131 4.82 -4.14 -2.87
C ILE A 131 4.80 -4.21 -1.34
N THR A 132 5.21 -3.14 -0.66
CA THR A 132 5.21 -3.05 0.82
C THR A 132 3.80 -3.17 1.40
N MET A 133 2.82 -2.49 0.81
CA MET A 133 1.41 -2.58 1.23
C MET A 133 0.85 -3.98 1.01
N GLN A 134 1.18 -4.62 -0.11
CA GLN A 134 0.76 -6.00 -0.42
C GLN A 134 1.37 -6.97 0.59
N LEU A 135 2.66 -6.82 0.90
CA LEU A 135 3.35 -7.64 1.91
C LEU A 135 2.71 -7.46 3.30
N ALA A 136 2.51 -6.22 3.73
CA ALA A 136 1.88 -5.93 5.02
C ALA A 136 0.48 -6.56 5.12
N ARG A 137 -0.33 -6.46 4.07
CA ARG A 137 -1.65 -7.09 4.01
C ARG A 137 -1.58 -8.61 4.16
N ASN A 138 -0.66 -9.25 3.45
CA ASN A 138 -0.53 -10.70 3.44
C ASN A 138 0.00 -11.27 4.77
N VAL A 139 0.78 -10.49 5.51
CA VAL A 139 1.40 -10.93 6.78
C VAL A 139 0.53 -10.58 7.98
N PHE A 140 -0.07 -9.39 8.02
CA PHE A 140 -0.76 -8.88 9.21
C PHE A 140 -2.28 -8.88 9.09
N LEU A 141 -2.81 -8.81 7.88
CA LEU A 141 -4.25 -8.85 7.65
C LEU A 141 -4.55 -10.19 7.00
N ASN A 142 -5.17 -11.11 7.73
CA ASN A 142 -5.72 -12.31 7.11
C ASN A 142 -6.54 -11.91 5.89
N ASN A 143 -6.50 -12.73 4.83
CA ASN A 143 -7.21 -12.50 3.56
C ASN A 143 -8.75 -12.42 3.70
N ASP A 144 -9.28 -12.38 4.90
CA ASP A 144 -10.69 -12.16 5.19
C ASP A 144 -11.03 -10.68 4.94
N VAL A 145 -11.16 -10.35 3.66
CA VAL A 145 -11.76 -9.07 3.24
C VAL A 145 -13.26 -9.15 3.47
N ASN A 146 -13.67 -8.99 4.70
CA ASN A 146 -15.04 -8.65 5.05
C ASN A 146 -15.12 -7.11 5.08
N TRP A 147 -15.58 -6.54 3.98
CA TRP A 147 -16.00 -5.14 3.89
C TRP A 147 -17.43 -5.01 4.38
#